data_12d7e6fe17006ccca61cb4400e45dbc2
#
_entry.id   12d7e6fe17006ccca61cb4400e45dbc2
#
_cell.length_a   1.000
_cell.length_b   1.000
_cell.length_c   1.000
_cell.angle_alpha   90.00
_cell.angle_beta   90.00
_cell.angle_gamma   90.00
#
_symmetry.space_group_name_H-M   'P 1'
#
loop_
_entity.id
_entity.type
_entity.pdbx_description
1 polymer ?
#
loop_
_entity_poly.entity_id
_entity_poly.type
_entity_poly.pdbx_seq_one_letter_code
_entity_poly.pdbx_strand_id
1 'polypeptide(L)'
;MARFILIILITGFLQAGNAQNVLINDQGFPNEPSIMMDPLNPNVIIAAANINQYYISLDTGRTWSVRSLQSSHGVWGDPAIAVDIHSDFYFFHLSNPSSGNWIDRIVCQKTTDNGETWNDGSYTGLNGTKAQDKQ
;
A
#
# COMPACT_ATOMS: atom_id res chain seq x y z
N MET A 1 27.29 60.60 18.73
CA MET A 1 26.30 59.72 18.06
C MET A 1 26.63 58.28 18.39
N ALA A 2 25.88 57.64 19.26
CA ALA A 2 26.09 56.23 19.64
C ALA A 2 25.31 55.34 18.65
N ARG A 3 26.01 54.44 17.97
CA ARG A 3 25.42 53.44 17.08
C ARG A 3 25.03 52.21 17.91
N PHE A 4 23.75 51.96 18.09
CA PHE A 4 23.23 50.70 18.65
C PHE A 4 23.27 49.61 17.58
N ILE A 5 24.05 48.54 17.83
CA ILE A 5 24.03 47.33 17.02
C ILE A 5 22.95 46.43 17.61
N LEU A 6 21.87 46.21 16.84
CA LEU A 6 20.82 45.26 17.18
C LEU A 6 21.29 43.85 16.78
N ILE A 7 21.65 43.02 17.75
CA ILE A 7 21.96 41.60 17.52
C ILE A 7 20.62 40.83 17.61
N ILE A 8 20.11 40.38 16.47
CA ILE A 8 18.95 39.45 16.40
C ILE A 8 19.48 38.05 16.64
N LEU A 9 19.22 37.47 17.81
CA LEU A 9 19.46 36.06 18.10
C LEU A 9 18.35 35.24 17.46
N ILE A 10 18.62 34.59 16.34
CA ILE A 10 17.71 33.60 15.75
C ILE A 10 17.93 32.28 16.48
N THR A 11 17.12 32.01 17.51
CA THR A 11 17.04 30.68 18.13
C THR A 11 16.27 29.77 17.20
N GLY A 12 16.98 29.01 16.36
CA GLY A 12 16.38 27.92 15.59
C GLY A 12 15.91 26.82 16.54
N PHE A 13 14.61 26.64 16.67
CA PHE A 13 14.07 25.43 17.31
C PHE A 13 14.36 24.23 16.40
N LEU A 14 15.38 23.45 16.76
CA LEU A 14 15.53 22.10 16.22
C LEU A 14 14.41 21.23 16.81
N GLN A 15 13.32 21.07 16.09
CA GLN A 15 12.37 20.00 16.41
C GLN A 15 13.05 18.67 16.09
N ALA A 16 13.47 17.96 17.12
CA ALA A 16 13.80 16.55 16.99
C ALA A 16 12.51 15.80 16.69
N GLY A 17 12.32 15.43 15.42
CA GLY A 17 11.24 14.53 15.03
C GLY A 17 11.51 13.16 15.64
N ASN A 18 10.71 12.76 16.63
CA ASN A 18 10.73 11.38 17.11
C ASN A 18 10.06 10.52 16.04
N ALA A 19 10.85 9.71 15.32
CA ALA A 19 10.29 8.66 14.48
C ALA A 19 9.69 7.61 15.41
N GLN A 20 8.38 7.37 15.28
CA GLN A 20 7.67 6.34 16.02
C GLN A 20 7.26 5.24 15.06
N ASN A 21 7.62 4.00 15.38
CA ASN A 21 7.12 2.84 14.67
C ASN A 21 5.66 2.59 15.07
N VAL A 22 4.79 2.50 14.07
CA VAL A 22 3.38 2.12 14.25
C VAL A 22 3.21 0.69 13.80
N LEU A 23 2.72 -0.18 14.69
CA LEU A 23 2.35 -1.54 14.33
C LEU A 23 1.05 -1.49 13.53
N ILE A 24 1.09 -1.98 12.27
CA ILE A 24 -0.09 -2.02 11.41
C ILE A 24 -0.99 -3.20 11.78
N ASN A 25 -0.41 -4.39 11.86
CA ASN A 25 -1.10 -5.63 12.21
C ASN A 25 -0.11 -6.69 12.67
N ASP A 26 -0.49 -7.50 13.66
CA ASP A 26 0.25 -8.66 14.17
C ASP A 26 -0.53 -9.98 14.01
N GLN A 27 -1.73 -9.92 13.43
CA GLN A 27 -2.59 -11.09 13.27
C GLN A 27 -2.42 -11.71 11.88
N GLY A 28 -2.44 -13.05 11.83
CA GLY A 28 -2.36 -13.78 10.57
C GLY A 28 -0.95 -13.86 9.96
N PHE A 29 0.09 -13.56 10.73
CA PHE A 29 1.50 -13.65 10.33
C PHE A 29 1.80 -12.90 9.01
N PRO A 30 1.50 -11.59 8.91
CA PRO A 30 1.73 -10.82 7.70
C PRO A 30 3.21 -10.85 7.31
N ASN A 31 3.49 -11.11 6.06
CA ASN A 31 4.83 -11.08 5.47
C ASN A 31 4.76 -10.51 4.05
N GLU A 32 5.92 -10.29 3.42
CA GLU A 32 6.07 -9.72 2.07
C GLU A 32 5.28 -8.40 1.90
N PRO A 33 5.55 -7.39 2.73
CA PRO A 33 4.76 -6.18 2.72
C PRO A 33 5.03 -5.31 1.50
N SER A 34 3.98 -4.67 0.98
CA SER A 34 4.06 -3.58 0.01
C SER A 34 3.27 -2.39 0.54
N ILE A 35 3.72 -1.16 0.30
CA ILE A 35 3.08 0.04 0.80
C ILE A 35 3.23 1.19 -0.20
N MET A 36 2.15 1.96 -0.37
CA MET A 36 2.14 3.19 -1.16
C MET A 36 1.33 4.27 -0.47
N MET A 37 1.81 5.51 -0.60
CA MET A 37 1.13 6.72 -0.16
C MET A 37 0.60 7.47 -1.38
N ASP A 38 -0.62 8.01 -1.28
CA ASP A 38 -1.20 8.86 -2.32
C ASP A 38 -0.35 10.13 -2.51
N PRO A 39 0.15 10.37 -3.74
CA PRO A 39 1.00 11.53 -4.01
C PRO A 39 0.24 12.88 -3.91
N LEU A 40 -1.09 12.86 -4.05
CA LEU A 40 -1.94 14.06 -3.96
C LEU A 40 -2.52 14.27 -2.56
N ASN A 41 -2.68 13.18 -1.78
CA ASN A 41 -3.19 13.23 -0.41
C ASN A 41 -2.39 12.32 0.52
N PRO A 42 -1.30 12.81 1.13
CA PRO A 42 -0.45 12.03 2.01
C PRO A 42 -1.13 11.42 3.25
N ASN A 43 -2.37 11.80 3.55
CA ASN A 43 -3.14 11.15 4.60
C ASN A 43 -3.55 9.73 4.22
N VAL A 44 -3.70 9.45 2.91
CA VAL A 44 -4.11 8.15 2.39
C VAL A 44 -2.89 7.30 2.13
N ILE A 45 -2.82 6.16 2.81
CA ILE A 45 -1.78 5.16 2.62
C ILE A 45 -2.44 3.80 2.53
N ILE A 46 -2.07 3.01 1.53
CA ILE A 46 -2.48 1.61 1.42
C ILE A 46 -1.25 0.72 1.56
N ALA A 47 -1.33 -0.26 2.45
CA ALA A 47 -0.34 -1.31 2.60
C ALA A 47 -0.98 -2.67 2.35
N ALA A 48 -0.18 -3.66 1.99
CA ALA A 48 -0.62 -5.02 1.74
C ALA A 48 0.38 -6.02 2.31
N ALA A 49 -0.09 -7.23 2.59
CA ALA A 49 0.74 -8.35 3.00
C ALA A 49 0.11 -9.67 2.56
N ASN A 50 0.90 -10.74 2.54
CA ASN A 50 0.43 -12.09 2.25
C ASN A 50 -0.66 -12.55 3.25
N ILE A 51 -1.67 -13.29 2.80
CA ILE A 51 -1.92 -13.75 1.44
C ILE A 51 -2.80 -12.72 0.71
N ASN A 52 -3.82 -12.18 1.37
CA ASN A 52 -4.82 -11.28 0.83
C ASN A 52 -5.13 -10.12 1.78
N GLN A 53 -4.26 -9.86 2.74
CA GLN A 53 -4.47 -8.75 3.67
C GLN A 53 -4.07 -7.43 3.03
N TYR A 54 -4.89 -6.41 3.29
CA TYR A 54 -4.49 -5.04 3.03
C TYR A 54 -4.98 -4.11 4.14
N TYR A 55 -4.35 -2.97 4.22
CA TYR A 55 -4.49 -2.03 5.32
C TYR A 55 -4.65 -0.63 4.76
N ILE A 56 -5.59 0.14 5.30
CA ILE A 56 -5.85 1.51 4.91
C ILE A 56 -5.58 2.42 6.09
N SER A 57 -4.79 3.46 5.87
CA SER A 57 -4.69 4.61 6.75
C SER A 57 -5.25 5.84 6.04
N LEU A 58 -5.99 6.67 6.76
CA LEU A 58 -6.51 7.96 6.31
C LEU A 58 -5.96 9.14 7.14
N ASP A 59 -4.91 8.88 7.92
CA ASP A 59 -4.35 9.84 8.87
C ASP A 59 -2.81 9.84 8.92
N THR A 60 -2.20 9.67 7.74
CA THR A 60 -0.73 9.63 7.60
C THR A 60 -0.07 8.46 8.34
N GLY A 61 -0.74 7.30 8.41
CA GLY A 61 -0.20 6.08 9.00
C GLY A 61 -0.30 5.99 10.52
N ARG A 62 -1.07 6.87 11.18
CA ARG A 62 -1.25 6.84 12.63
C ARG A 62 -2.18 5.72 13.07
N THR A 63 -3.25 5.50 12.30
CA THR A 63 -4.19 4.39 12.52
C THR A 63 -4.44 3.62 11.23
N TRP A 64 -4.83 2.36 11.36
CA TRP A 64 -4.98 1.44 10.25
C TRP A 64 -6.24 0.60 10.37
N SER A 65 -6.97 0.47 9.25
CA SER A 65 -8.07 -0.48 9.10
C SER A 65 -7.57 -1.73 8.39
N VAL A 66 -7.85 -2.91 8.94
CA VAL A 66 -7.48 -4.20 8.35
C VAL A 66 -8.61 -4.68 7.45
N ARG A 67 -8.28 -5.14 6.26
CA ARG A 67 -9.19 -5.61 5.21
C ARG A 67 -8.67 -6.87 4.56
N SER A 68 -9.53 -7.56 3.79
CA SER A 68 -9.15 -8.71 2.97
C SER A 68 -9.56 -8.50 1.53
N LEU A 69 -8.60 -8.64 0.61
CA LEU A 69 -8.82 -8.56 -0.82
C LEU A 69 -9.52 -9.82 -1.31
N GLN A 70 -10.43 -9.65 -2.27
CA GLN A 70 -11.13 -10.75 -2.94
C GLN A 70 -11.13 -10.53 -4.46
N SER A 71 -11.10 -11.62 -5.19
CA SER A 71 -11.18 -11.65 -6.65
C SER A 71 -11.75 -13.00 -7.10
N SER A 72 -12.52 -13.03 -8.18
CA SER A 72 -12.94 -14.28 -8.83
C SER A 72 -11.77 -15.09 -9.39
N HIS A 73 -10.63 -14.43 -9.60
CA HIS A 73 -9.37 -15.06 -9.97
C HIS A 73 -8.62 -15.68 -8.78
N GLY A 74 -9.17 -15.57 -7.55
CA GLY A 74 -8.48 -15.94 -6.32
C GLY A 74 -7.32 -15.00 -6.00
N VAL A 75 -6.88 -14.99 -4.75
CA VAL A 75 -5.73 -14.20 -4.28
C VAL A 75 -4.76 -15.13 -3.57
N TRP A 76 -3.50 -15.15 -4.01
CA TRP A 76 -2.46 -16.01 -3.43
C TRP A 76 -1.29 -15.25 -2.83
N GLY A 77 -1.32 -13.94 -2.81
CA GLY A 77 -0.28 -13.17 -2.17
C GLY A 77 0.72 -12.53 -3.14
N ASP A 78 1.95 -12.35 -2.69
CA ASP A 78 2.98 -11.53 -3.33
C ASP A 78 2.43 -10.15 -3.69
N PRO A 79 1.93 -9.38 -2.72
CA PRO A 79 1.29 -8.12 -3.03
C PRO A 79 2.28 -7.09 -3.54
N ALA A 80 1.87 -6.32 -4.56
CA ALA A 80 2.54 -5.10 -4.92
C ALA A 80 1.48 -4.00 -5.09
N ILE A 81 1.67 -2.88 -4.41
CA ILE A 81 0.78 -1.71 -4.50
C ILE A 81 1.44 -0.66 -5.37
N ALA A 82 0.67 -0.06 -6.27
CA ALA A 82 1.04 1.14 -7.00
C ALA A 82 -0.08 2.18 -6.85
N VAL A 83 0.26 3.44 -7.10
CA VAL A 83 -0.71 4.54 -7.14
C VAL A 83 -0.35 5.46 -8.31
N ASP A 84 -1.36 5.98 -8.98
CA ASP A 84 -1.16 6.91 -10.09
C ASP A 84 -1.34 8.39 -9.67
N ILE A 85 -1.18 9.27 -10.65
CA ILE A 85 -1.32 10.72 -10.45
C ILE A 85 -2.78 11.19 -10.25
N HIS A 86 -3.75 10.28 -10.30
CA HIS A 86 -5.17 10.55 -10.07
C HIS A 86 -5.64 10.00 -8.73
N SER A 87 -4.71 9.52 -7.88
CA SER A 87 -5.01 8.85 -6.60
C SER A 87 -5.72 7.51 -6.75
N ASP A 88 -5.65 6.90 -7.93
CA ASP A 88 -6.14 5.54 -8.14
C ASP A 88 -5.07 4.54 -7.72
N PHE A 89 -5.43 3.60 -6.84
CA PHE A 89 -4.51 2.57 -6.40
C PHE A 89 -4.71 1.27 -7.18
N TYR A 90 -3.61 0.55 -7.36
CA TYR A 90 -3.55 -0.72 -8.07
C TYR A 90 -2.91 -1.77 -7.16
N PHE A 91 -3.57 -2.91 -7.04
CA PHE A 91 -3.09 -4.05 -6.27
C PHE A 91 -2.77 -5.20 -7.22
N PHE A 92 -1.52 -5.57 -7.29
CA PHE A 92 -1.06 -6.72 -8.06
C PHE A 92 -0.87 -7.91 -7.12
N HIS A 93 -1.40 -9.07 -7.51
CA HIS A 93 -1.28 -10.29 -6.73
C HIS A 93 -1.20 -11.52 -7.63
N LEU A 94 -0.72 -12.63 -7.08
CA LEU A 94 -0.78 -13.93 -7.72
C LEU A 94 -2.20 -14.50 -7.62
N SER A 95 -2.61 -15.26 -8.63
CA SER A 95 -3.94 -15.88 -8.69
C SER A 95 -3.99 -17.22 -7.94
N ASN A 96 -5.19 -17.57 -7.47
CA ASN A 96 -5.53 -18.90 -6.96
C ASN A 96 -6.98 -19.22 -7.32
N PRO A 97 -7.28 -19.39 -8.62
CA PRO A 97 -8.65 -19.57 -9.06
C PRO A 97 -9.22 -20.93 -8.62
N SER A 98 -10.54 -20.98 -8.42
CA SER A 98 -11.25 -22.23 -8.09
C SER A 98 -11.19 -23.26 -9.22
N SER A 99 -10.95 -22.81 -10.46
CA SER A 99 -10.73 -23.63 -11.65
C SER A 99 -9.62 -23.02 -12.49
N GLY A 100 -8.64 -23.86 -12.89
CA GLY A 100 -7.43 -23.42 -13.59
C GLY A 100 -6.19 -23.88 -12.88
N ASN A 101 -5.06 -23.26 -13.22
CA ASN A 101 -3.78 -23.60 -12.60
C ASN A 101 -3.46 -22.58 -11.50
N TRP A 102 -2.91 -23.08 -10.42
CA TRP A 102 -2.40 -22.26 -9.32
C TRP A 102 -1.31 -21.28 -9.81
N ILE A 103 -1.39 -20.05 -9.40
CA ILE A 103 -0.50 -18.92 -9.79
C ILE A 103 -0.19 -18.86 -11.29
N ASP A 104 -1.18 -19.11 -12.14
CA ASP A 104 -1.02 -19.09 -13.59
C ASP A 104 -1.05 -17.66 -14.19
N ARG A 105 -1.33 -16.66 -13.37
CA ARG A 105 -1.43 -15.24 -13.77
C ARG A 105 -1.13 -14.29 -12.63
N ILE A 106 -0.73 -13.09 -13.01
CA ILE A 106 -0.69 -11.92 -12.13
C ILE A 106 -1.96 -11.11 -12.41
N VAL A 107 -2.74 -10.86 -11.38
CA VAL A 107 -3.98 -10.09 -11.43
C VAL A 107 -3.70 -8.67 -10.96
N CYS A 108 -4.27 -7.69 -11.66
CA CYS A 108 -4.27 -6.28 -11.27
C CYS A 108 -5.68 -5.86 -10.92
N GLN A 109 -5.94 -5.53 -9.66
CA GLN A 109 -7.18 -4.90 -9.19
C GLN A 109 -6.97 -3.40 -9.01
N LYS A 110 -8.03 -2.61 -9.20
CA LYS A 110 -7.99 -1.16 -9.09
C LYS A 110 -9.05 -0.68 -8.10
N THR A 111 -8.70 0.33 -7.32
CA THR A 111 -9.62 1.11 -6.49
C THR A 111 -9.54 2.59 -6.87
N THR A 112 -10.66 3.29 -6.78
CA THR A 112 -10.79 4.74 -6.97
C THR A 112 -11.40 5.44 -5.76
N ASP A 113 -11.53 4.71 -4.64
CA ASP A 113 -12.17 5.15 -3.40
C ASP A 113 -11.29 4.90 -2.17
N ASN A 114 -9.97 5.07 -2.33
CA ASN A 114 -8.98 4.89 -1.27
C ASN A 114 -8.94 3.48 -0.65
N GLY A 115 -9.29 2.46 -1.45
CA GLY A 115 -9.25 1.07 -1.01
C GLY A 115 -10.51 0.57 -0.33
N GLU A 116 -11.59 1.34 -0.29
CA GLU A 116 -12.86 0.87 0.27
C GLU A 116 -13.47 -0.24 -0.59
N THR A 117 -13.41 -0.09 -1.92
CA THR A 117 -13.79 -1.14 -2.86
C THR A 117 -12.73 -1.37 -3.92
N TRP A 118 -12.63 -2.59 -4.41
CA TRP A 118 -11.74 -3.00 -5.49
C TRP A 118 -12.56 -3.65 -6.60
N ASN A 119 -12.17 -3.39 -7.86
CA ASN A 119 -12.74 -4.17 -8.96
C ASN A 119 -12.28 -5.63 -8.87
N ASP A 120 -12.89 -6.53 -9.68
CA ASP A 120 -12.53 -7.95 -9.64
C ASP A 120 -11.13 -8.25 -10.22
N GLY A 121 -10.57 -7.30 -10.96
CA GLY A 121 -9.24 -7.38 -11.53
C GLY A 121 -9.20 -7.82 -12.98
N SER A 122 -8.02 -7.65 -13.56
CA SER A 122 -7.69 -8.06 -14.92
C SER A 122 -6.28 -8.64 -14.98
N TYR A 123 -5.96 -9.34 -16.06
CA TYR A 123 -4.63 -9.92 -16.28
C TYR A 123 -4.30 -9.95 -17.79
N THR A 124 -3.03 -10.05 -18.13
CA THR A 124 -2.54 -9.93 -19.52
C THR A 124 -2.47 -11.25 -20.28
N GLY A 125 -2.79 -12.36 -19.67
CA GLY A 125 -2.77 -13.68 -20.28
C GLY A 125 -2.37 -14.75 -19.27
N LEU A 126 -2.53 -16.00 -19.70
CA LEU A 126 -2.20 -17.16 -18.90
C LEU A 126 -0.82 -17.69 -19.29
N ASN A 127 -0.09 -18.19 -18.31
CA ASN A 127 1.19 -18.88 -18.53
C ASN A 127 1.02 -20.41 -18.77
N GLY A 128 -0.18 -20.83 -19.14
CA GLY A 128 -0.54 -22.22 -19.31
C GLY A 128 -0.48 -22.99 -17.99
N THR A 129 0.32 -24.05 -17.94
CA THR A 129 0.55 -24.84 -16.70
C THR A 129 1.76 -24.35 -15.90
N LYS A 130 2.40 -23.28 -16.33
CA LYS A 130 3.58 -22.73 -15.64
C LYS A 130 3.14 -21.71 -14.61
N ALA A 131 3.68 -21.80 -13.43
CA ALA A 131 3.52 -20.78 -12.40
C ALA A 131 4.16 -19.46 -12.84
N GLN A 132 3.55 -18.38 -12.42
CA GLN A 132 4.13 -17.03 -12.45
C GLN A 132 4.53 -16.64 -11.05
N ASP A 133 5.58 -15.86 -10.98
CA ASP A 133 6.08 -15.29 -9.75
C ASP A 133 6.47 -13.83 -10.00
N LYS A 134 6.43 -13.00 -8.97
CA LYS A 134 6.85 -11.61 -9.05
C LYS A 134 7.51 -11.18 -7.74
N GLN A 135 8.40 -10.24 -7.86
CA GLN A 135 9.06 -9.57 -6.75
C GLN A 135 8.86 -8.07 -6.84
#